data_11398ac61868669a086f8088f3d60521
#
_entry.id   11398ac61868669a086f8088f3d60521
#
_cell.length_a   1.000
_cell.length_b   1.000
_cell.length_c   1.000
_cell.angle_alpha   90.00
_cell.angle_beta   90.00
_cell.angle_gamma   90.00
#
_symmetry.space_group_name_H-M   'P 1'
#
loop_
_entity.id
_entity.type
_entity.pdbx_description
1 polymer ?
#
loop_
_entity_poly.entity_id
_entity_poly.type
_entity_poly.pdbx_seq_one_letter_code
_entity_poly.pdbx_strand_id
1 'polypeptide(L)'
;MKRLFACALALGAALSLPLQAQRSERLLEKGWRFTRQDQASFSTPDYNDSKWSRVTVPHDWAIYGPFSFENDKQHLAIAQDGQKEAMEHAGRTGGLPFVGVGWYRRSLDIPQDLGDRRVFLRFDGAMSHARVYVNGKEVGYWPYGYNTFAFDITPYVRPGASNTLAVRLENKHESSRWYPGAGLYRNVHLTITSPTYIPLWGTRIQTPSVSADQAYVSVETKVAGLSHLAGRPLRIETK
;
A
#
# COMPACT_ATOMS: atom_id res chain seq x y z
N MET A 1 42.42 -28.80 -61.06
CA MET A 1 42.30 -28.30 -59.69
C MET A 1 40.96 -27.54 -59.52
N LYS A 2 39.97 -28.22 -58.96
CA LYS A 2 38.63 -27.62 -58.65
C LYS A 2 38.54 -27.43 -57.14
N ARG A 3 38.47 -26.16 -56.69
CA ARG A 3 38.25 -25.81 -55.28
C ARG A 3 36.76 -25.77 -55.00
N LEU A 4 36.25 -26.67 -54.14
CA LEU A 4 34.92 -26.63 -53.57
C LEU A 4 34.90 -25.66 -52.39
N PHE A 5 34.11 -24.61 -52.46
CA PHE A 5 33.77 -23.74 -51.32
C PHE A 5 32.56 -24.40 -50.63
N ALA A 6 32.78 -24.87 -49.41
CA ALA A 6 31.72 -25.30 -48.53
C ALA A 6 31.23 -24.06 -47.73
N CYS A 7 30.01 -23.62 -48.04
CA CYS A 7 29.28 -22.61 -47.21
C CYS A 7 28.67 -23.33 -46.01
N ALA A 8 29.19 -23.10 -44.81
CA ALA A 8 28.60 -23.52 -43.57
C ALA A 8 27.53 -22.51 -43.16
N LEU A 9 26.26 -22.85 -43.29
CA LEU A 9 25.13 -22.12 -42.70
C LEU A 9 25.09 -22.46 -41.19
N ALA A 10 25.51 -21.52 -40.35
CA ALA A 10 25.28 -21.57 -38.91
C ALA A 10 23.82 -21.15 -38.65
N LEU A 11 22.94 -22.13 -38.44
CA LEU A 11 21.59 -21.88 -37.89
C LEU A 11 21.77 -21.47 -36.41
N GLY A 12 21.71 -20.19 -36.12
CA GLY A 12 21.58 -19.65 -34.78
C GLY A 12 20.18 -19.95 -34.20
N ALA A 13 20.05 -21.04 -33.46
CA ALA A 13 18.87 -21.30 -32.64
C ALA A 13 18.84 -20.27 -31.52
N ALA A 14 18.07 -19.22 -31.69
CA ALA A 14 17.75 -18.29 -30.59
C ALA A 14 16.96 -19.07 -29.54
N LEU A 15 17.65 -19.51 -28.50
CA LEU A 15 17.03 -20.04 -27.28
C LEU A 15 16.19 -18.93 -26.66
N SER A 16 14.90 -18.89 -26.95
CA SER A 16 13.93 -18.06 -26.24
C SER A 16 13.81 -18.59 -24.80
N LEU A 17 14.61 -18.07 -23.89
CA LEU A 17 14.40 -18.32 -22.46
C LEU A 17 12.98 -17.85 -22.09
N PRO A 18 12.22 -18.66 -21.34
CA PRO A 18 10.89 -18.25 -20.88
C PRO A 18 11.07 -16.99 -20.02
N LEU A 19 10.39 -15.91 -20.40
CA LEU A 19 10.35 -14.68 -19.61
C LEU A 19 9.53 -14.97 -18.36
N GLN A 20 10.20 -15.22 -17.25
CA GLN A 20 9.53 -15.44 -15.98
C GLN A 20 9.04 -14.10 -15.43
N ALA A 21 7.74 -14.04 -15.07
CA ALA A 21 7.18 -12.87 -14.42
C ALA A 21 7.89 -12.65 -13.07
N GLN A 22 8.55 -11.50 -12.93
CA GLN A 22 9.24 -11.14 -11.70
C GLN A 22 8.34 -10.25 -10.85
N ARG A 23 8.28 -10.56 -9.55
CA ARG A 23 7.67 -9.74 -8.53
C ARG A 23 8.66 -9.60 -7.38
N SER A 24 8.96 -8.38 -6.99
CA SER A 24 9.68 -8.07 -5.77
C SER A 24 8.78 -7.27 -4.85
N GLU A 25 8.83 -7.58 -3.56
CA GLU A 25 8.09 -6.87 -2.53
C GLU A 25 9.05 -6.48 -1.41
N ARG A 26 9.01 -5.22 -1.02
CA ARG A 26 9.84 -4.68 0.04
C ARG A 26 8.96 -4.01 1.09
N LEU A 27 9.14 -4.40 2.34
CA LEU A 27 8.52 -3.76 3.49
C LEU A 27 9.16 -2.39 3.73
N LEU A 28 8.33 -1.36 3.85
CA LEU A 28 8.74 0.01 4.12
C LEU A 28 8.64 0.30 5.63
N GLU A 29 9.48 -0.36 6.42
CA GLU A 29 9.46 -0.27 7.88
C GLU A 29 10.17 0.98 8.39
N LYS A 30 11.41 1.20 7.98
CA LYS A 30 12.31 2.26 8.48
C LYS A 30 12.36 3.46 7.54
N GLY A 31 12.95 4.56 8.03
CA GLY A 31 13.19 5.74 7.20
C GLY A 31 12.02 6.71 7.12
N TRP A 32 11.03 6.55 7.98
CA TRP A 32 9.91 7.46 8.07
C TRP A 32 10.18 8.66 8.97
N ARG A 33 9.61 9.79 8.57
CA ARG A 33 9.48 11.03 9.34
C ARG A 33 8.01 11.26 9.63
N PHE A 34 7.70 11.76 10.83
CA PHE A 34 6.33 11.95 11.29
C PHE A 34 6.15 13.30 11.97
N THR A 35 4.99 13.93 11.73
CA THR A 35 4.53 15.13 12.45
C THR A 35 3.01 15.11 12.60
N ARG A 36 2.50 15.77 13.67
CA ARG A 36 1.07 16.03 13.88
C ARG A 36 0.61 17.39 13.36
N GLN A 37 1.48 18.14 12.74
CA GLN A 37 1.12 19.39 12.06
C GLN A 37 0.44 19.08 10.73
N ASP A 38 -0.37 20.00 10.23
CA ASP A 38 -1.05 19.87 8.94
C ASP A 38 -0.78 21.09 8.05
N GLN A 39 -0.02 20.89 6.98
CA GLN A 39 0.27 21.91 5.98
C GLN A 39 0.31 21.27 4.60
N ALA A 40 -0.28 21.92 3.59
CA ALA A 40 -0.30 21.42 2.22
C ALA A 40 1.11 21.22 1.62
N SER A 41 2.08 22.07 2.03
CA SER A 41 3.48 21.96 1.60
C SER A 41 4.18 20.66 2.02
N PHE A 42 3.62 19.91 2.95
CA PHE A 42 4.19 18.64 3.40
C PHE A 42 4.17 17.55 2.32
N SER A 43 3.35 17.71 1.29
CA SER A 43 3.34 16.82 0.12
C SER A 43 4.50 17.09 -0.84
N THR A 44 5.12 18.29 -0.82
CA THR A 44 6.12 18.68 -1.83
C THR A 44 7.46 17.96 -1.63
N PRO A 45 8.17 17.61 -2.72
CA PRO A 45 9.43 16.85 -2.63
C PRO A 45 10.54 17.58 -1.87
N ASP A 46 10.62 18.87 -2.04
CA ASP A 46 11.67 19.76 -1.51
C ASP A 46 11.41 20.25 -0.09
N TYR A 47 10.26 19.87 0.51
CA TYR A 47 9.98 20.21 1.90
C TYR A 47 11.03 19.61 2.84
N ASN A 48 11.59 20.44 3.73
CA ASN A 48 12.58 20.04 4.72
C ASN A 48 11.91 19.44 5.97
N ASP A 49 11.86 18.12 6.04
CA ASP A 49 11.28 17.35 7.15
C ASP A 49 12.33 16.94 8.22
N SER A 50 13.52 17.53 8.21
CA SER A 50 14.62 17.15 9.12
C SER A 50 14.26 17.29 10.61
N LYS A 51 13.34 18.22 10.95
CA LYS A 51 12.85 18.45 12.31
C LYS A 51 11.73 17.50 12.74
N TRP A 52 11.21 16.68 11.82
CA TRP A 52 10.15 15.71 12.14
C TRP A 52 10.72 14.53 12.94
N SER A 53 9.87 13.91 13.74
CA SER A 53 10.23 12.71 14.49
C SER A 53 10.58 11.56 13.55
N ARG A 54 11.63 10.81 13.86
CA ARG A 54 11.95 9.56 13.17
C ARG A 54 11.09 8.46 13.77
N VAL A 55 10.38 7.73 12.92
CA VAL A 55 9.51 6.63 13.35
C VAL A 55 9.74 5.39 12.50
N THR A 56 9.37 4.25 13.06
CA THR A 56 9.29 2.95 12.37
C THR A 56 7.82 2.62 12.16
N VAL A 57 7.45 2.13 10.99
CA VAL A 57 6.09 1.66 10.67
C VAL A 57 6.08 0.13 10.86
N PRO A 58 5.10 -0.44 11.55
CA PRO A 58 3.86 0.14 12.10
C PRO A 58 4.07 1.21 13.20
N HIS A 59 3.26 2.28 13.13
CA HIS A 59 3.30 3.39 14.06
C HIS A 59 1.90 3.90 14.36
N ASP A 60 1.52 3.87 15.63
CA ASP A 60 0.28 4.43 16.13
C ASP A 60 0.61 5.64 17.00
N TRP A 61 0.28 6.86 16.52
CA TRP A 61 0.63 8.07 17.27
C TRP A 61 -0.26 8.32 18.49
N ALA A 62 -1.44 7.69 18.53
CA ALA A 62 -2.41 7.96 19.59
C ALA A 62 -1.96 7.40 20.94
N ILE A 63 -1.17 6.32 20.95
CA ILE A 63 -0.68 5.70 22.20
C ILE A 63 0.38 6.55 22.92
N TYR A 64 0.92 7.58 22.26
CA TYR A 64 1.94 8.45 22.88
C TYR A 64 1.36 9.78 23.42
N GLY A 65 0.05 9.93 23.37
CA GLY A 65 -0.61 11.18 23.79
C GLY A 65 -0.37 12.36 22.81
N PRO A 66 -0.62 13.59 23.24
CA PRO A 66 -1.03 13.98 24.59
C PRO A 66 -2.40 13.43 24.96
N PHE A 67 -2.55 12.99 26.20
CA PHE A 67 -3.84 12.55 26.75
C PHE A 67 -4.53 13.74 27.40
N SER A 68 -5.83 13.91 27.13
CA SER A 68 -6.62 15.03 27.67
C SER A 68 -8.10 14.64 27.70
N PHE A 69 -8.80 15.08 28.73
CA PHE A 69 -10.25 14.98 28.82
C PHE A 69 -10.98 15.71 27.69
N GLU A 70 -10.30 16.60 27.00
CA GLU A 70 -10.81 17.34 25.84
C GLU A 70 -10.65 16.57 24.52
N ASN A 71 -9.85 15.51 24.52
CA ASN A 71 -9.67 14.68 23.34
C ASN A 71 -10.84 13.71 23.19
N ASP A 72 -11.30 13.54 21.95
CA ASP A 72 -12.18 12.44 21.55
C ASP A 72 -13.50 12.35 22.37
N LYS A 73 -14.07 13.49 22.77
CA LYS A 73 -15.37 13.54 23.40
C LYS A 73 -16.47 13.09 22.44
N GLN A 74 -17.51 12.50 23.00
CA GLN A 74 -18.71 12.06 22.26
C GLN A 74 -19.96 12.64 22.90
N HIS A 75 -20.93 13.01 22.06
CA HIS A 75 -22.27 13.43 22.48
C HIS A 75 -23.27 12.33 22.14
N LEU A 76 -23.63 11.52 23.12
CA LEU A 76 -24.52 10.36 22.96
C LEU A 76 -25.30 10.05 24.26
N ALA A 77 -26.37 9.28 24.13
CA ALA A 77 -27.08 8.72 25.26
C ALA A 77 -26.66 7.27 25.49
N ILE A 78 -26.31 6.92 26.72
CA ILE A 78 -26.01 5.54 27.13
C ILE A 78 -27.30 4.93 27.68
N ALA A 79 -28.01 4.22 26.81
CA ALA A 79 -29.30 3.63 27.17
C ALA A 79 -29.19 2.61 28.32
N GLN A 80 -28.05 1.91 28.43
CA GLN A 80 -27.78 0.97 29.51
C GLN A 80 -27.72 1.64 30.89
N ASP A 81 -27.37 2.95 30.93
CA ASP A 81 -27.29 3.76 32.13
C ASP A 81 -28.61 4.53 32.37
N GLY A 82 -29.66 4.23 31.59
CA GLY A 82 -30.99 4.87 31.71
C GLY A 82 -31.04 6.29 31.14
N GLN A 83 -30.02 6.74 30.40
CA GLN A 83 -30.00 8.07 29.79
C GLN A 83 -31.01 8.17 28.65
N LYS A 84 -31.85 9.19 28.67
CA LYS A 84 -32.84 9.47 27.63
C LYS A 84 -32.40 10.54 26.65
N GLU A 85 -31.43 11.39 27.04
CA GLU A 85 -30.92 12.48 26.24
C GLU A 85 -29.42 12.28 26.03
N ALA A 86 -28.91 12.75 24.88
CA ALA A 86 -27.49 12.73 24.58
C ALA A 86 -26.74 13.70 25.50
N MET A 87 -25.67 13.23 26.09
CA MET A 87 -24.78 13.98 26.97
C MET A 87 -23.34 13.83 26.47
N GLU A 88 -22.48 14.77 26.87
CA GLU A 88 -21.07 14.69 26.59
C GLU A 88 -20.42 13.60 27.47
N HIS A 89 -19.74 12.66 26.86
CA HIS A 89 -18.97 11.62 27.52
C HIS A 89 -17.50 11.73 27.10
N ALA A 90 -16.60 11.55 28.08
CA ALA A 90 -15.19 11.49 27.82
C ALA A 90 -14.80 10.16 27.17
N GLY A 91 -14.08 10.25 26.07
CA GLY A 91 -13.28 9.19 25.48
C GLY A 91 -13.93 7.85 25.16
N ARG A 92 -13.92 7.50 23.92
CA ARG A 92 -14.34 6.17 23.42
C ARG A 92 -13.53 5.01 23.99
N THR A 93 -12.36 5.30 24.53
CA THR A 93 -11.33 4.31 24.85
C THR A 93 -10.93 4.33 26.32
N GLY A 94 -11.51 5.22 27.11
CA GLY A 94 -11.07 5.45 28.50
C GLY A 94 -9.70 6.12 28.63
N GLY A 95 -8.97 6.29 27.55
CA GLY A 95 -7.60 6.82 27.55
C GLY A 95 -7.44 8.21 26.94
N LEU A 96 -8.50 8.75 26.34
CA LEU A 96 -8.53 10.08 25.73
C LEU A 96 -7.30 10.38 24.84
N PRO A 97 -6.95 9.45 23.92
CA PRO A 97 -5.78 9.61 23.08
C PRO A 97 -5.98 10.72 22.05
N PHE A 98 -4.88 11.32 21.60
CA PHE A 98 -4.93 12.36 20.60
C PHE A 98 -5.47 11.83 19.28
N VAL A 99 -6.51 12.51 18.75
CA VAL A 99 -7.03 12.35 17.39
C VAL A 99 -6.61 13.56 16.54
N GLY A 100 -6.90 13.56 15.24
CA GLY A 100 -6.58 14.67 14.33
C GLY A 100 -5.72 14.22 13.15
N VAL A 101 -4.86 15.14 12.68
CA VAL A 101 -4.05 14.91 11.47
C VAL A 101 -2.62 14.49 11.83
N GLY A 102 -2.09 13.56 11.04
CA GLY A 102 -0.68 13.20 11.05
C GLY A 102 -0.14 13.02 9.64
N TRP A 103 1.10 13.45 9.44
CA TRP A 103 1.82 13.28 8.19
C TRP A 103 3.03 12.38 8.36
N TYR A 104 3.20 11.51 7.39
CA TYR A 104 4.37 10.65 7.24
C TYR A 104 5.10 10.98 5.96
N ARG A 105 6.43 11.00 6.00
CA ARG A 105 7.27 11.19 4.81
C ARG A 105 8.43 10.22 4.82
N ARG A 106 8.86 9.82 3.62
CA ARG A 106 10.10 9.07 3.39
C ARG A 106 10.56 9.16 1.94
N SER A 107 11.81 8.80 1.71
CA SER A 107 12.31 8.55 0.36
C SER A 107 11.94 7.15 -0.13
N LEU A 108 11.69 7.03 -1.43
CA LEU A 108 11.54 5.77 -2.14
C LEU A 108 12.66 5.60 -3.15
N ASP A 109 13.35 4.47 -3.07
CA ASP A 109 14.37 4.07 -4.04
C ASP A 109 13.71 3.20 -5.10
N ILE A 110 13.68 3.69 -6.33
CA ILE A 110 13.15 3.01 -7.50
C ILE A 110 14.32 2.67 -8.42
N PRO A 111 14.48 1.40 -8.83
CA PRO A 111 15.59 0.99 -9.70
C PRO A 111 15.65 1.81 -10.98
N GLN A 112 16.87 2.16 -11.42
CA GLN A 112 17.09 2.90 -12.65
C GLN A 112 16.61 2.11 -13.87
N ASP A 113 16.78 0.80 -13.85
CA ASP A 113 16.39 -0.15 -14.89
C ASP A 113 14.91 -0.57 -14.81
N LEU A 114 14.02 0.29 -14.31
CA LEU A 114 12.60 -0.03 -14.13
C LEU A 114 11.93 -0.54 -15.43
N GLY A 115 12.25 0.07 -16.59
CA GLY A 115 11.63 -0.28 -17.87
C GLY A 115 10.11 -0.21 -17.82
N ASP A 116 9.43 -1.21 -18.37
CA ASP A 116 7.96 -1.30 -18.39
C ASP A 116 7.36 -1.91 -17.12
N ARG A 117 8.18 -2.19 -16.09
CA ARG A 117 7.71 -2.74 -14.82
C ARG A 117 6.76 -1.77 -14.11
N ARG A 118 5.85 -2.34 -13.31
CA ARG A 118 4.84 -1.58 -12.57
C ARG A 118 5.26 -1.48 -11.11
N VAL A 119 4.94 -0.35 -10.51
CA VAL A 119 5.27 -0.05 -9.11
C VAL A 119 3.99 0.23 -8.33
N PHE A 120 3.80 -0.46 -7.22
CA PHE A 120 2.62 -0.34 -6.37
C PHE A 120 3.04 -0.03 -4.93
N LEU A 121 2.24 0.81 -4.28
CA LEU A 121 2.24 0.95 -2.83
C LEU A 121 1.02 0.23 -2.28
N ARG A 122 1.22 -0.67 -1.30
CA ARG A 122 0.16 -1.35 -0.57
C ARG A 122 0.25 -0.96 0.91
N PHE A 123 -0.87 -0.60 1.47
CA PHE A 123 -1.07 -0.32 2.88
C PHE A 123 -1.97 -1.41 3.45
N ASP A 124 -1.51 -2.14 4.45
CA ASP A 124 -2.32 -3.20 5.09
C ASP A 124 -3.38 -2.61 6.02
N GLY A 125 -3.29 -1.31 6.30
CA GLY A 125 -4.24 -0.47 7.01
C GLY A 125 -3.60 0.84 7.41
N ALA A 126 -4.39 1.92 7.38
CA ALA A 126 -3.96 3.26 7.78
C ALA A 126 -5.15 4.05 8.36
N MET A 127 -5.05 4.50 9.60
CA MET A 127 -6.15 5.10 10.34
C MET A 127 -5.99 6.62 10.38
N SER A 128 -6.83 7.29 9.66
CA SER A 128 -7.81 6.98 8.62
C SER A 128 -7.75 8.06 7.54
N HIS A 129 -8.70 8.09 6.59
CA HIS A 129 -8.76 9.12 5.56
C HIS A 129 -7.39 9.39 4.89
N ALA A 130 -6.71 8.29 4.48
CA ALA A 130 -5.38 8.34 3.91
C ALA A 130 -5.36 9.05 2.56
N ARG A 131 -4.56 10.11 2.43
CA ARG A 131 -4.17 10.73 1.16
C ARG A 131 -2.71 10.44 0.92
N VAL A 132 -2.41 9.87 -0.23
CA VAL A 132 -1.05 9.43 -0.59
C VAL A 132 -0.52 10.30 -1.71
N TYR A 133 0.70 10.79 -1.55
CA TYR A 133 1.40 11.65 -2.51
C TYR A 133 2.73 11.03 -2.89
N VAL A 134 3.05 11.05 -4.17
CA VAL A 134 4.38 10.71 -4.67
C VAL A 134 4.92 11.88 -5.47
N ASN A 135 6.10 12.37 -5.11
CA ASN A 135 6.73 13.52 -5.75
C ASN A 135 5.83 14.77 -5.83
N GLY A 136 5.04 15.01 -4.78
CA GLY A 136 4.13 16.15 -4.67
C GLY A 136 2.77 15.98 -5.37
N LYS A 137 2.56 14.90 -6.10
CA LYS A 137 1.30 14.60 -6.79
C LYS A 137 0.46 13.64 -5.95
N GLU A 138 -0.82 13.96 -5.76
CA GLU A 138 -1.75 13.04 -5.11
C GLU A 138 -1.97 11.82 -6.00
N VAL A 139 -1.70 10.65 -5.44
CA VAL A 139 -1.86 9.35 -6.10
C VAL A 139 -3.26 8.79 -5.86
N GLY A 140 -3.80 9.02 -4.66
CA GLY A 140 -5.12 8.56 -4.31
C GLY A 140 -5.50 8.83 -2.86
N TYR A 141 -6.77 8.54 -2.58
CA TYR A 141 -7.43 8.70 -1.30
C TYR A 141 -8.13 7.42 -0.88
N TRP A 142 -7.98 7.03 0.41
CA TRP A 142 -8.66 5.90 0.99
C TRP A 142 -9.23 6.26 2.37
N PRO A 143 -10.58 6.27 2.56
CA PRO A 143 -11.18 6.77 3.80
C PRO A 143 -11.14 5.78 4.96
N TYR A 144 -11.26 4.47 4.69
CA TYR A 144 -11.47 3.45 5.70
C TYR A 144 -10.15 2.89 6.24
N GLY A 145 -10.03 2.86 7.57
CA GLY A 145 -8.76 2.55 8.23
C GLY A 145 -8.39 1.08 8.35
N TYR A 146 -9.36 0.16 8.27
CA TYR A 146 -9.16 -1.23 8.72
C TYR A 146 -8.80 -2.22 7.63
N ASN A 147 -9.06 -1.93 6.36
CA ASN A 147 -8.73 -2.86 5.29
C ASN A 147 -7.53 -2.41 4.45
N THR A 148 -6.96 -3.39 3.77
CA THR A 148 -5.85 -3.19 2.84
C THR A 148 -6.31 -2.39 1.62
N PHE A 149 -5.46 -1.47 1.17
CA PHE A 149 -5.61 -0.75 -0.10
C PHE A 149 -4.26 -0.61 -0.81
N ALA A 150 -4.31 -0.37 -2.11
CA ALA A 150 -3.10 -0.20 -2.91
C ALA A 150 -3.31 0.81 -4.03
N PHE A 151 -2.22 1.49 -4.39
CA PHE A 151 -2.18 2.43 -5.51
C PHE A 151 -1.05 2.06 -6.47
N ASP A 152 -1.35 2.17 -7.76
CA ASP A 152 -0.34 2.12 -8.81
C ASP A 152 0.38 3.48 -8.85
N ILE A 153 1.65 3.47 -8.48
CA ILE A 153 2.46 4.69 -8.46
C ILE A 153 3.41 4.80 -9.65
N THR A 154 3.34 3.87 -10.60
CA THR A 154 4.22 3.85 -11.78
C THR A 154 4.29 5.20 -12.50
N PRO A 155 3.15 5.93 -12.74
CA PRO A 155 3.19 7.21 -13.46
C PRO A 155 3.81 8.37 -12.65
N TYR A 156 4.03 8.16 -11.35
CA TYR A 156 4.45 9.21 -10.42
C TYR A 156 5.91 9.10 -10.00
N VAL A 157 6.55 7.95 -10.24
CA VAL A 157 7.94 7.70 -9.84
C VAL A 157 8.93 8.09 -10.93
N ARG A 158 10.14 8.42 -10.50
CA ARG A 158 11.32 8.71 -11.33
C ARG A 158 12.33 7.60 -11.10
N PRO A 159 12.53 6.68 -12.06
CA PRO A 159 13.53 5.62 -11.94
C PRO A 159 14.94 6.18 -11.77
N GLY A 160 15.74 5.58 -10.90
CA GLY A 160 17.12 5.97 -10.64
C GLY A 160 17.30 7.31 -9.91
N ALA A 161 16.20 8.01 -9.58
CA ALA A 161 16.25 9.26 -8.86
C ALA A 161 15.61 9.15 -7.48
N SER A 162 15.84 10.14 -6.62
CA SER A 162 15.15 10.24 -5.35
C SER A 162 13.66 10.52 -5.58
N ASN A 163 12.82 9.74 -4.96
CA ASN A 163 11.38 9.92 -4.94
C ASN A 163 10.90 10.17 -3.51
N THR A 164 9.94 11.05 -3.34
CA THR A 164 9.35 11.34 -2.03
C THR A 164 7.97 10.72 -1.96
N LEU A 165 7.74 9.92 -0.93
CA LEU A 165 6.43 9.47 -0.49
C LEU A 165 5.98 10.32 0.68
N ALA A 166 4.78 10.91 0.58
CA ALA A 166 4.12 11.57 1.69
C ALA A 166 2.72 10.99 1.88
N VAL A 167 2.33 10.79 3.13
CA VAL A 167 1.01 10.26 3.50
C VAL A 167 0.41 11.14 4.56
N ARG A 168 -0.76 11.71 4.27
CA ARG A 168 -1.59 12.44 5.22
C ARG A 168 -2.69 11.52 5.72
N LEU A 169 -2.80 11.41 7.02
CA LEU A 169 -3.87 10.66 7.69
C LEU A 169 -4.68 11.61 8.56
N GLU A 170 -5.96 11.35 8.67
CA GLU A 170 -6.85 12.10 9.55
C GLU A 170 -7.69 11.13 10.36
N ASN A 171 -7.40 11.02 11.65
CA ASN A 171 -8.22 10.29 12.59
C ASN A 171 -9.27 11.27 13.15
N LYS A 172 -10.52 11.10 12.72
CA LYS A 172 -11.60 12.03 13.05
C LYS A 172 -12.19 11.77 14.43
N HIS A 173 -12.65 12.85 15.06
CA HIS A 173 -13.50 12.75 16.24
C HIS A 173 -14.78 11.97 15.94
N GLU A 174 -15.38 11.34 16.94
CA GLU A 174 -16.66 10.62 16.87
C GLU A 174 -16.75 9.55 15.78
N SER A 175 -15.60 9.03 15.30
CA SER A 175 -15.55 8.07 14.20
C SER A 175 -15.75 6.62 14.61
N SER A 176 -15.56 6.27 15.89
CA SER A 176 -15.80 4.91 16.43
C SER A 176 -16.11 4.94 17.92
N ARG A 177 -16.61 3.83 18.47
CA ARG A 177 -16.89 3.66 19.91
C ARG A 177 -15.78 2.89 20.66
N TRP A 178 -14.71 2.60 20.01
CA TRP A 178 -13.55 1.87 20.56
C TRP A 178 -12.27 2.60 20.18
N TYR A 179 -11.16 2.18 20.75
CA TYR A 179 -9.85 2.68 20.37
C TYR A 179 -9.52 2.28 18.91
N PRO A 180 -9.54 3.21 17.95
CA PRO A 180 -9.33 2.87 16.54
C PRO A 180 -7.85 2.74 16.18
N GLY A 181 -6.94 3.22 17.03
CA GLY A 181 -5.58 3.56 16.66
C GLY A 181 -5.49 4.82 15.81
N ALA A 182 -4.31 5.24 15.46
CA ALA A 182 -4.08 6.36 14.55
C ALA A 182 -2.73 6.21 13.84
N GLY A 183 -2.70 6.45 12.54
CA GLY A 183 -1.45 6.42 11.80
C GLY A 183 -1.31 5.26 10.83
N LEU A 184 -0.08 5.06 10.39
CA LEU A 184 0.33 3.88 9.64
C LEU A 184 0.53 2.71 10.61
N TYR A 185 -0.57 2.24 11.20
CA TYR A 185 -0.56 1.25 12.28
C TYR A 185 -0.37 -0.19 11.80
N ARG A 186 -0.35 -0.39 10.47
CA ARG A 186 0.00 -1.66 9.81
C ARG A 186 1.09 -1.45 8.78
N ASN A 187 1.55 -2.55 8.18
CA ASN A 187 2.65 -2.54 7.23
C ASN A 187 2.35 -1.74 5.96
N VAL A 188 3.41 -1.17 5.40
CA VAL A 188 3.42 -0.53 4.08
C VAL A 188 4.41 -1.25 3.19
N HIS A 189 4.00 -1.63 1.99
CA HIS A 189 4.81 -2.40 1.06
C HIS A 189 5.00 -1.65 -0.26
N LEU A 190 6.20 -1.71 -0.78
CA LEU A 190 6.53 -1.34 -2.15
C LEU A 190 6.67 -2.62 -2.98
N THR A 191 5.85 -2.75 -4.01
CA THR A 191 5.87 -3.90 -4.92
C THR A 191 6.27 -3.45 -6.32
N ILE A 192 7.25 -4.13 -6.92
CA ILE A 192 7.61 -3.95 -8.32
C ILE A 192 7.32 -5.26 -9.06
N THR A 193 6.58 -5.18 -10.15
CA THR A 193 6.18 -6.36 -10.94
C THR A 193 6.61 -6.21 -12.38
N SER A 194 6.71 -7.33 -13.11
CA SER A 194 6.71 -7.34 -14.57
C SER A 194 5.48 -6.60 -15.12
N PRO A 195 5.51 -6.11 -16.37
CA PRO A 195 4.34 -5.44 -16.96
C PRO A 195 3.11 -6.37 -17.06
N THR A 196 3.31 -7.68 -17.23
CA THR A 196 2.27 -8.69 -17.10
C THR A 196 2.38 -9.34 -15.72
N TYR A 197 1.32 -9.28 -14.93
CA TYR A 197 1.33 -9.70 -13.52
C TYR A 197 -0.04 -10.12 -13.02
N ILE A 198 -0.06 -10.82 -11.88
CA ILE A 198 -1.28 -11.09 -11.11
C ILE A 198 -1.47 -9.91 -10.15
N PRO A 199 -2.56 -9.12 -10.27
CA PRO A 199 -2.80 -7.98 -9.39
C PRO A 199 -3.09 -8.39 -7.94
N LEU A 200 -3.09 -7.44 -7.03
CA LEU A 200 -3.55 -7.64 -5.66
C LEU A 200 -5.00 -8.16 -5.71
N TRP A 201 -5.27 -9.23 -4.95
CA TRP A 201 -6.53 -9.99 -4.97
C TRP A 201 -6.91 -10.57 -6.35
N GLY A 202 -5.94 -10.77 -7.23
CA GLY A 202 -6.14 -11.35 -8.54
C GLY A 202 -6.41 -12.85 -8.53
N THR A 203 -6.26 -13.53 -7.39
CA THR A 203 -6.59 -14.95 -7.22
C THR A 203 -7.80 -15.10 -6.30
N ARG A 204 -8.83 -15.78 -6.79
CA ARG A 204 -10.03 -16.15 -6.05
C ARG A 204 -10.10 -17.64 -5.89
N ILE A 205 -10.21 -18.13 -4.66
CA ILE A 205 -10.32 -19.54 -4.35
C ILE A 205 -11.69 -19.79 -3.71
N GLN A 206 -12.38 -20.82 -4.17
CA GLN A 206 -13.69 -21.23 -3.67
C GLN A 206 -13.74 -22.74 -3.52
N THR A 207 -14.52 -23.21 -2.58
CA THR A 207 -14.86 -24.62 -2.37
C THR A 207 -16.37 -24.80 -2.55
N PRO A 208 -16.87 -24.85 -3.79
CA PRO A 208 -18.31 -24.85 -4.06
C PRO A 208 -19.02 -26.12 -3.55
N SER A 209 -18.27 -27.20 -3.34
CA SER A 209 -18.81 -28.43 -2.79
C SER A 209 -17.78 -29.12 -1.91
N VAL A 210 -18.20 -29.53 -0.70
CA VAL A 210 -17.39 -30.26 0.28
C VAL A 210 -18.24 -31.40 0.85
N SER A 211 -17.67 -32.60 0.91
CA SER A 211 -18.23 -33.76 1.60
C SER A 211 -17.18 -34.39 2.51
N ALA A 212 -17.53 -35.51 3.16
CA ALA A 212 -16.56 -36.23 4.01
C ALA A 212 -15.41 -36.85 3.18
N ASP A 213 -15.68 -37.18 1.92
CA ASP A 213 -14.75 -37.91 1.07
C ASP A 213 -14.02 -37.05 0.04
N GLN A 214 -14.59 -35.89 -0.32
CA GLN A 214 -14.03 -35.03 -1.36
C GLN A 214 -14.42 -33.57 -1.21
N ALA A 215 -13.59 -32.69 -1.77
CA ALA A 215 -13.89 -31.27 -1.93
C ALA A 215 -13.54 -30.80 -3.35
N TYR A 216 -14.40 -29.98 -3.94
CA TYR A 216 -14.09 -29.28 -5.18
C TYR A 216 -13.48 -27.92 -4.84
N VAL A 217 -12.31 -27.64 -5.43
CA VAL A 217 -11.64 -26.35 -5.30
C VAL A 217 -11.64 -25.66 -6.64
N SER A 218 -12.22 -24.47 -6.71
CA SER A 218 -12.18 -23.59 -7.89
C SER A 218 -11.18 -22.47 -7.66
N VAL A 219 -10.24 -22.30 -8.58
CA VAL A 219 -9.23 -21.23 -8.54
C VAL A 219 -9.39 -20.37 -9.80
N GLU A 220 -9.75 -19.10 -9.61
CA GLU A 220 -9.80 -18.10 -10.67
C GLU A 220 -8.60 -17.14 -10.50
N THR A 221 -7.80 -16.98 -11.56
CA THR A 221 -6.64 -16.09 -11.55
C THR A 221 -6.81 -15.01 -12.62
N LYS A 222 -6.82 -13.73 -12.19
CA LYS A 222 -6.79 -12.55 -13.08
C LYS A 222 -5.35 -12.22 -13.42
N VAL A 223 -5.10 -11.92 -14.68
CA VAL A 223 -3.80 -11.44 -15.17
C VAL A 223 -3.99 -10.06 -15.80
N ALA A 224 -3.18 -9.10 -15.37
CA ALA A 224 -3.14 -7.75 -15.92
C ALA A 224 -1.97 -7.58 -16.89
N GLY A 225 -2.05 -6.58 -17.77
CA GLY A 225 -0.96 -6.21 -18.68
C GLY A 225 -0.75 -7.19 -19.84
N LEU A 226 -1.79 -7.87 -20.30
CA LEU A 226 -1.71 -8.85 -21.40
C LEU A 226 -1.22 -8.25 -22.72
N SER A 227 -1.44 -6.94 -22.96
CA SER A 227 -0.93 -6.22 -24.14
C SER A 227 0.60 -6.29 -24.28
N HIS A 228 1.32 -6.41 -23.17
CA HIS A 228 2.77 -6.54 -23.17
C HIS A 228 3.28 -7.91 -23.64
N LEU A 229 2.41 -8.88 -23.80
CA LEU A 229 2.79 -10.20 -24.30
C LEU A 229 3.09 -10.19 -25.80
N ALA A 230 2.53 -9.22 -26.56
CA ALA A 230 2.73 -9.09 -28.02
C ALA A 230 2.53 -10.41 -28.78
N GLY A 231 1.47 -11.15 -28.43
CA GLY A 231 1.13 -12.46 -29.03
C GLY A 231 1.93 -13.67 -28.47
N ARG A 232 2.84 -13.46 -27.52
CA ARG A 232 3.54 -14.56 -26.85
C ARG A 232 2.59 -15.34 -25.93
N PRO A 233 2.75 -16.68 -25.83
CA PRO A 233 1.90 -17.49 -24.97
C PRO A 233 2.12 -17.15 -23.48
N LEU A 234 1.05 -17.17 -22.71
CA LEU A 234 1.06 -17.05 -21.26
C LEU A 234 0.89 -18.45 -20.65
N ARG A 235 1.76 -18.80 -19.71
CA ARG A 235 1.62 -20.00 -18.88
C ARG A 235 1.42 -19.57 -17.42
N ILE A 236 0.40 -20.13 -16.79
CA ILE A 236 0.15 -19.98 -15.36
C ILE A 236 0.43 -21.31 -14.69
N GLU A 237 1.28 -21.31 -13.68
CA GLU A 237 1.57 -22.49 -12.86
C GLU A 237 1.02 -22.27 -11.46
N THR A 238 0.24 -23.22 -10.97
CA THR A 238 -0.26 -23.27 -9.59
C THR A 238 0.49 -24.38 -8.84
N LYS A 239 1.07 -24.06 -7.69
CA LYS A 239 1.81 -25.01 -6.83
C LYS A 239 1.16 -25.08 -5.46
#